data_b28500c1ace3017290c53f9d1e884213
#
_entry.id   b28500c1ace3017290c53f9d1e884213
#
_cell.length_a   1.000
_cell.length_b   1.000
_cell.length_c   1.000
_cell.angle_alpha   90.00
_cell.angle_beta   90.00
_cell.angle_gamma   90.00
#
_symmetry.space_group_name_H-M   'P 1'
#
loop_
_entity.id
_entity.type
_entity.pdbx_description
1 polymer ?
#
loop_
_entity_poly.entity_id
_entity_poly.type
_entity_poly.pdbx_seq_one_letter_code
_entity_poly.pdbx_strand_id
1 'polypeptide(L)'
;AYARLLAPSLFPRHSRIVYLDADTVLYADVAELYDTDLCGAAVGAVRDTAVLSSLVAGYPRRQLRKLQPLGLHDPFHYFNSGVLVLDLDRMREEDAEVRLLHVIEEHNELLEHPDQDALNIVFHRQIFPLPVEWNYHFQFELGKNGLEEACAGTEFAGVSNIHATCSWKLFHMIGSKKPWLFPEKSEEYIVSAAVWWKPAMETASLRPHLSQLLEEFTQWTRRQLRHNQWHLPFSFGNGFRKRKARINLLKRLLRVFEGV
;
A
#
# COMPACT_ATOMS: atom_id res chain seq x y z
N ALA A 1 -3.88 -12.75 6.24
CA ALA A 1 -2.53 -12.47 5.77
C ALA A 1 -1.84 -13.71 5.18
N TYR A 2 -1.80 -14.86 5.88
CA TYR A 2 -1.02 -16.04 5.46
C TYR A 2 -1.54 -16.81 4.22
N ALA A 3 -2.76 -16.59 3.76
CA ALA A 3 -3.32 -17.31 2.61
C ALA A 3 -2.44 -17.22 1.34
N ARG A 4 -1.73 -16.10 1.13
CA ARG A 4 -0.80 -15.92 0.01
C ARG A 4 0.40 -16.86 0.06
N LEU A 5 0.83 -17.26 1.25
CA LEU A 5 1.95 -18.18 1.45
C LEU A 5 1.55 -19.63 1.18
N LEU A 6 0.27 -19.95 1.41
CA LEU A 6 -0.34 -21.26 1.20
C LEU A 6 -0.93 -21.42 -0.20
N ALA A 7 -0.72 -20.45 -1.08
CA ALA A 7 -1.31 -20.45 -2.42
C ALA A 7 -0.99 -21.72 -3.23
N PRO A 8 0.23 -22.30 -3.21
CA PRO A 8 0.52 -23.54 -3.91
C PRO A 8 -0.39 -24.71 -3.53
N SER A 9 -0.70 -24.88 -2.23
CA SER A 9 -1.60 -25.92 -1.71
C SER A 9 -3.07 -25.55 -1.91
N LEU A 10 -3.45 -24.30 -1.75
CA LEU A 10 -4.84 -23.84 -1.91
C LEU A 10 -5.32 -23.91 -3.36
N PHE A 11 -4.43 -23.76 -4.34
CA PHE A 11 -4.73 -23.73 -5.76
C PHE A 11 -3.95 -24.80 -6.56
N PRO A 12 -4.10 -26.11 -6.21
CA PRO A 12 -3.24 -27.18 -6.76
C PRO A 12 -3.37 -27.39 -8.27
N ARG A 13 -4.45 -26.89 -8.88
CA ARG A 13 -4.74 -27.04 -10.33
C ARG A 13 -4.36 -25.81 -11.16
N HIS A 14 -3.82 -24.76 -10.52
CA HIS A 14 -3.41 -23.54 -11.21
C HIS A 14 -1.89 -23.46 -11.23
N SER A 15 -1.34 -23.07 -12.37
CA SER A 15 0.10 -22.82 -12.55
C SER A 15 0.49 -21.42 -12.08
N ARG A 16 -0.43 -20.46 -12.16
CA ARG A 16 -0.19 -19.06 -11.83
C ARG A 16 -1.42 -18.40 -11.22
N ILE A 17 -1.22 -17.46 -10.32
CA ILE A 17 -2.26 -16.56 -9.81
C ILE A 17 -1.75 -15.13 -9.66
N VAL A 18 -2.68 -14.19 -9.63
CA VAL A 18 -2.47 -12.83 -9.09
C VAL A 18 -3.11 -12.78 -7.71
N TYR A 19 -2.33 -12.36 -6.71
CA TYR A 19 -2.81 -12.07 -5.37
C TYR A 19 -2.93 -10.56 -5.18
N LEU A 20 -4.06 -10.11 -4.66
CA LEU A 20 -4.33 -8.72 -4.32
C LEU A 20 -4.84 -8.63 -2.89
N ASP A 21 -4.30 -7.72 -2.10
CA ASP A 21 -4.87 -7.39 -0.79
C ASP A 21 -6.25 -6.76 -0.94
N ALA A 22 -7.15 -7.03 0.01
CA ALA A 22 -8.53 -6.57 -0.02
C ALA A 22 -8.70 -5.04 0.10
N ASP A 23 -7.64 -4.33 0.44
CA ASP A 23 -7.57 -2.88 0.55
C ASP A 23 -6.94 -2.22 -0.67
N THR A 24 -7.15 -2.81 -1.84
CA THR A 24 -6.71 -2.30 -3.13
C THR A 24 -7.90 -1.85 -4.00
N VAL A 25 -7.66 -0.88 -4.89
CA VAL A 25 -8.58 -0.49 -5.96
C VAL A 25 -7.87 -0.59 -7.29
N LEU A 26 -8.43 -1.39 -8.21
CA LEU A 26 -7.86 -1.67 -9.52
C LEU A 26 -8.44 -0.68 -10.56
N TYR A 27 -7.57 -0.09 -11.40
CA TYR A 27 -7.91 0.85 -12.45
C TYR A 27 -7.47 0.39 -13.85
N ALA A 28 -6.82 -0.77 -13.95
CA ALA A 28 -6.36 -1.36 -15.20
C ALA A 28 -6.83 -2.83 -15.29
N ASP A 29 -6.64 -3.45 -16.43
CA ASP A 29 -6.94 -4.87 -16.60
C ASP A 29 -5.92 -5.72 -15.84
N VAL A 30 -6.40 -6.55 -14.92
CA VAL A 30 -5.56 -7.46 -14.14
C VAL A 30 -4.85 -8.51 -15.02
N ALA A 31 -5.34 -8.76 -16.22
CA ALA A 31 -4.69 -9.65 -17.19
C ALA A 31 -3.28 -9.16 -17.54
N GLU A 32 -3.05 -7.85 -17.62
CA GLU A 32 -1.71 -7.29 -17.85
C GLU A 32 -0.70 -7.71 -16.76
N LEU A 33 -1.19 -7.80 -15.50
CA LEU A 33 -0.37 -8.24 -14.38
C LEU A 33 -0.17 -9.76 -14.42
N TYR A 34 -1.23 -10.51 -14.71
CA TYR A 34 -1.19 -11.97 -14.84
C TYR A 34 -0.23 -12.43 -15.94
N ASP A 35 -0.22 -11.74 -17.09
CA ASP A 35 0.59 -12.08 -18.26
C ASP A 35 2.05 -11.59 -18.16
N THR A 36 2.43 -10.89 -17.07
CA THR A 36 3.80 -10.43 -16.88
C THR A 36 4.78 -11.59 -16.89
N ASP A 37 5.78 -11.55 -17.77
CA ASP A 37 6.88 -12.50 -17.73
C ASP A 37 7.74 -12.26 -16.49
N LEU A 38 7.80 -13.24 -15.60
CA LEU A 38 8.62 -13.21 -14.38
C LEU A 38 10.08 -13.60 -14.63
N CYS A 39 10.49 -13.84 -15.89
CA CYS A 39 11.85 -14.24 -16.26
C CYS A 39 12.36 -15.43 -15.43
N GLY A 40 11.48 -16.38 -15.12
CA GLY A 40 11.80 -17.56 -14.33
C GLY A 40 11.79 -17.36 -12.81
N ALA A 41 11.37 -16.20 -12.28
CA ALA A 41 11.15 -16.04 -10.85
C ALA A 41 9.83 -16.69 -10.40
N ALA A 42 9.80 -17.24 -9.19
CA ALA A 42 8.58 -17.79 -8.58
C ALA A 42 7.60 -16.71 -8.13
N VAL A 43 8.09 -15.52 -7.83
CA VAL A 43 7.33 -14.39 -7.28
C VAL A 43 7.66 -13.12 -8.02
N GLY A 44 6.61 -12.41 -8.48
CA GLY A 44 6.69 -11.01 -8.91
C GLY A 44 6.01 -10.12 -7.88
N ALA A 45 6.67 -9.01 -7.48
CA ALA A 45 6.14 -8.05 -6.53
C ALA A 45 6.67 -6.64 -6.77
N VAL A 46 5.99 -5.63 -6.23
CA VAL A 46 6.47 -4.24 -6.26
C VAL A 46 7.34 -3.97 -5.04
N ARG A 47 8.44 -3.25 -5.22
CA ARG A 47 9.32 -2.83 -4.11
C ARG A 47 8.52 -2.06 -3.06
N ASP A 48 8.82 -2.30 -1.78
CA ASP A 48 8.12 -1.61 -0.69
C ASP A 48 8.57 -0.15 -0.62
N THR A 49 7.76 0.71 -1.19
CA THR A 49 8.04 2.16 -1.26
C THR A 49 7.94 2.85 0.09
N ALA A 50 7.28 2.25 1.10
CA ALA A 50 7.32 2.75 2.48
C ALA A 50 8.69 2.53 3.11
N VAL A 51 9.29 1.37 2.86
CA VAL A 51 10.67 1.07 3.26
C VAL A 51 11.64 2.00 2.53
N LEU A 52 11.50 2.16 1.22
CA LEU A 52 12.33 3.08 0.43
C LEU A 52 12.20 4.53 0.90
N SER A 53 10.98 5.02 1.16
CA SER A 53 10.74 6.38 1.66
C SER A 53 11.39 6.64 3.02
N SER A 54 11.50 5.62 3.86
CA SER A 54 12.19 5.73 5.16
C SER A 54 13.68 5.99 5.04
N LEU A 55 14.31 5.59 3.93
CA LEU A 55 15.72 5.88 3.63
C LEU A 55 15.98 7.38 3.49
N VAL A 56 15.04 8.04 2.83
CA VAL A 56 15.11 9.46 2.49
C VAL A 56 14.83 10.33 3.69
N ALA A 57 13.87 9.92 4.55
CA ALA A 57 13.50 10.65 5.74
C ALA A 57 14.58 10.59 6.85
N GLY A 58 15.72 9.92 6.61
CA GLY A 58 16.78 9.77 7.61
C GLY A 58 16.36 8.92 8.82
N TYR A 59 15.17 8.33 8.80
CA TYR A 59 14.75 7.41 9.84
C TYR A 59 15.52 6.10 9.67
N PRO A 60 16.26 5.70 10.68
CA PRO A 60 16.99 4.45 10.60
C PRO A 60 15.96 3.31 10.54
N ARG A 61 15.85 2.71 9.44
CA ARG A 61 15.46 1.37 9.01
C ARG A 61 15.27 0.37 10.16
N ARG A 62 14.40 0.71 11.12
CA ARG A 62 14.21 -0.13 12.32
C ARG A 62 13.81 -1.56 11.91
N GLN A 63 12.91 -1.67 10.93
CA GLN A 63 12.46 -2.94 10.39
C GLN A 63 13.62 -3.70 9.74
N LEU A 64 14.34 -3.09 8.79
CA LEU A 64 15.45 -3.77 8.13
C LEU A 64 16.60 -4.12 9.08
N ARG A 65 16.87 -3.30 10.12
CA ARG A 65 17.87 -3.66 11.13
C ARG A 65 17.52 -4.94 11.85
N LYS A 66 16.24 -5.21 12.12
CA LYS A 66 15.79 -6.46 12.72
C LYS A 66 15.97 -7.64 11.78
N LEU A 67 15.85 -7.40 10.48
CA LEU A 67 15.93 -8.44 9.46
C LEU A 67 17.36 -8.66 8.92
N GLN A 68 18.31 -7.79 9.28
CA GLN A 68 19.73 -7.96 8.91
C GLN A 68 20.29 -9.33 9.29
N PRO A 69 20.06 -9.87 10.50
CA PRO A 69 20.50 -11.21 10.86
C PRO A 69 19.95 -12.32 9.96
N LEU A 70 18.84 -12.06 9.26
CA LEU A 70 18.18 -12.98 8.33
C LEU A 70 18.56 -12.72 6.86
N GLY A 71 19.62 -11.94 6.62
CA GLY A 71 20.16 -11.68 5.26
C GLY A 71 19.56 -10.49 4.53
N LEU A 72 18.57 -9.80 5.07
CA LEU A 72 17.94 -8.63 4.45
C LEU A 72 18.68 -7.34 4.81
N HIS A 73 19.68 -6.97 4.02
CA HIS A 73 20.51 -5.78 4.25
C HIS A 73 20.15 -4.61 3.34
N ASP A 74 19.58 -4.89 2.17
CA ASP A 74 19.34 -3.93 1.12
C ASP A 74 17.84 -3.59 0.99
N PRO A 75 17.44 -2.35 1.28
CA PRO A 75 16.05 -1.92 1.20
C PRO A 75 15.48 -1.91 -0.24
N PHE A 76 16.34 -1.83 -1.25
CA PHE A 76 15.93 -1.91 -2.64
C PHE A 76 15.51 -3.33 -3.05
N HIS A 77 15.90 -4.35 -2.28
CA HIS A 77 15.49 -5.74 -2.46
C HIS A 77 14.46 -6.17 -1.41
N TYR A 78 13.68 -5.23 -0.90
CA TYR A 78 12.55 -5.51 -0.04
C TYR A 78 11.25 -5.14 -0.75
N PHE A 79 10.33 -6.10 -0.87
CA PHE A 79 9.12 -6.04 -1.67
C PHE A 79 7.87 -6.06 -0.80
N ASN A 80 6.83 -5.34 -1.23
CA ASN A 80 5.52 -5.36 -0.59
C ASN A 80 4.74 -6.60 -1.02
N SER A 81 4.07 -7.26 -0.07
CA SER A 81 3.34 -8.50 -0.31
C SER A 81 1.86 -8.30 -0.69
N GLY A 82 1.38 -7.08 -0.81
CA GLY A 82 -0.04 -6.79 -1.06
C GLY A 82 -0.50 -6.98 -2.51
N VAL A 83 0.45 -7.01 -3.45
CA VAL A 83 0.21 -7.32 -4.87
C VAL A 83 1.30 -8.26 -5.35
N LEU A 84 0.91 -9.47 -5.73
CA LEU A 84 1.84 -10.51 -6.15
C LEU A 84 1.39 -11.19 -7.44
N VAL A 85 2.33 -11.51 -8.29
CA VAL A 85 2.19 -12.53 -9.33
C VAL A 85 2.95 -13.77 -8.85
N LEU A 86 2.26 -14.88 -8.69
CA LEU A 86 2.83 -16.12 -8.16
C LEU A 86 2.83 -17.20 -9.24
N ASP A 87 4.01 -17.72 -9.57
CA ASP A 87 4.18 -18.94 -10.34
C ASP A 87 4.10 -20.12 -9.38
N LEU A 88 2.91 -20.74 -9.32
CA LEU A 88 2.64 -21.77 -8.33
C LEU A 88 3.35 -23.09 -8.65
N ASP A 89 3.61 -23.38 -9.94
CA ASP A 89 4.37 -24.57 -10.33
C ASP A 89 5.80 -24.46 -9.79
N ARG A 90 6.43 -23.31 -10.05
CA ARG A 90 7.77 -23.05 -9.53
C ARG A 90 7.84 -23.00 -8.02
N MET A 91 6.84 -22.40 -7.37
CA MET A 91 6.76 -22.41 -5.90
C MET A 91 6.67 -23.83 -5.33
N ARG A 92 5.95 -24.75 -6.03
CA ARG A 92 5.89 -26.17 -5.63
C ARG A 92 7.23 -26.90 -5.86
N GLU A 93 7.86 -26.65 -7.01
CA GLU A 93 9.19 -27.21 -7.33
C GLU A 93 10.27 -26.80 -6.31
N GLU A 94 10.16 -25.62 -5.74
CA GLU A 94 11.10 -25.07 -4.77
C GLU A 94 10.73 -25.32 -3.30
N ASP A 95 9.67 -26.09 -3.01
CA ASP A 95 9.12 -26.31 -1.66
C ASP A 95 8.86 -24.98 -0.91
N ALA A 96 8.43 -23.95 -1.65
CA ALA A 96 8.34 -22.59 -1.15
C ALA A 96 7.44 -22.46 0.07
N GLU A 97 6.29 -23.14 0.09
CA GLU A 97 5.35 -23.11 1.22
C GLU A 97 6.00 -23.59 2.51
N VAL A 98 6.74 -24.70 2.46
CA VAL A 98 7.43 -25.24 3.62
C VAL A 98 8.51 -24.28 4.11
N ARG A 99 9.30 -23.72 3.22
CA ARG A 99 10.35 -22.73 3.53
C ARG A 99 9.78 -21.47 4.16
N LEU A 100 8.65 -20.96 3.63
CA LEU A 100 7.97 -19.77 4.13
C LEU A 100 7.44 -19.98 5.56
N LEU A 101 6.78 -21.11 5.80
CA LEU A 101 6.25 -21.44 7.13
C LEU A 101 7.39 -21.65 8.15
N HIS A 102 8.47 -22.30 7.74
CA HIS A 102 9.65 -22.51 8.59
C HIS A 102 10.27 -21.16 9.03
N VAL A 103 10.43 -20.20 8.12
CA VAL A 103 10.92 -18.85 8.47
C VAL A 103 10.01 -18.17 9.49
N ILE A 104 8.68 -18.30 9.35
CA ILE A 104 7.73 -17.71 10.30
C ILE A 104 7.84 -18.39 11.67
N GLU A 105 7.94 -19.71 11.72
CA GLU A 105 8.03 -20.46 12.97
C GLU A 105 9.34 -20.14 13.72
N GLU A 106 10.47 -20.13 13.02
CA GLU A 106 11.77 -19.92 13.65
C GLU A 106 12.05 -18.47 14.05
N HIS A 107 11.48 -17.49 13.31
CA HIS A 107 11.89 -16.09 13.45
C HIS A 107 10.73 -15.15 13.83
N ASN A 108 9.60 -15.67 14.30
CA ASN A 108 8.38 -14.90 14.57
C ASN A 108 8.60 -13.63 15.41
N GLU A 109 9.51 -13.67 16.38
CA GLU A 109 9.81 -12.50 17.24
C GLU A 109 10.55 -11.36 16.50
N LEU A 110 11.21 -11.66 15.39
CA LEU A 110 11.96 -10.71 14.58
C LEU A 110 11.09 -10.08 13.48
N LEU A 111 10.05 -10.80 13.04
CA LEU A 111 9.20 -10.40 11.90
C LEU A 111 8.19 -9.35 12.35
N GLU A 112 8.16 -8.18 11.67
CA GLU A 112 7.14 -7.13 11.89
C GLU A 112 5.90 -7.36 11.00
N HIS A 113 6.14 -7.86 9.79
CA HIS A 113 5.13 -8.25 8.81
C HIS A 113 5.41 -9.69 8.36
N PRO A 114 4.99 -10.70 9.17
CA PRO A 114 5.49 -12.07 9.03
C PRO A 114 5.34 -12.67 7.63
N ASP A 115 4.23 -12.42 6.93
CA ASP A 115 4.01 -12.89 5.57
C ASP A 115 4.90 -12.16 4.55
N GLN A 116 5.05 -10.85 4.66
CA GLN A 116 5.91 -10.05 3.80
C GLN A 116 7.40 -10.34 4.07
N ASP A 117 7.79 -10.35 5.34
CA ASP A 117 9.17 -10.59 5.74
C ASP A 117 9.63 -12.00 5.29
N ALA A 118 8.78 -13.03 5.49
CA ALA A 118 9.09 -14.39 5.06
C ALA A 118 9.28 -14.50 3.54
N LEU A 119 8.40 -13.85 2.74
CA LEU A 119 8.58 -13.80 1.27
C LEU A 119 9.92 -13.17 0.88
N ASN A 120 10.27 -12.06 1.52
CA ASN A 120 11.52 -11.36 1.23
C ASN A 120 12.77 -12.15 1.67
N ILE A 121 12.67 -12.96 2.74
CA ILE A 121 13.75 -13.81 3.21
C ILE A 121 13.92 -15.01 2.27
N VAL A 122 12.84 -15.76 2.01
CA VAL A 122 12.87 -16.99 1.23
C VAL A 122 13.27 -16.75 -0.22
N PHE A 123 12.78 -15.67 -0.82
CA PHE A 123 13.04 -15.30 -2.21
C PHE A 123 14.02 -14.11 -2.33
N HIS A 124 14.90 -13.92 -1.37
CA HIS A 124 15.86 -12.81 -1.38
C HIS A 124 16.61 -12.73 -2.73
N ARG A 125 16.55 -11.56 -3.39
CA ARG A 125 17.09 -11.29 -4.74
C ARG A 125 16.55 -12.16 -5.88
N GLN A 126 15.47 -12.92 -5.64
CA GLN A 126 14.82 -13.78 -6.65
C GLN A 126 13.39 -13.30 -6.95
N ILE A 127 12.93 -12.23 -6.32
CA ILE A 127 11.63 -11.62 -6.62
C ILE A 127 11.78 -10.77 -7.87
N PHE A 128 10.92 -11.01 -8.87
CA PHE A 128 10.84 -10.20 -10.07
C PHE A 128 10.21 -8.83 -9.73
N PRO A 129 10.88 -7.69 -10.05
CA PRO A 129 10.37 -6.38 -9.72
C PRO A 129 9.24 -5.97 -10.69
N LEU A 130 8.01 -5.93 -10.18
CA LEU A 130 6.88 -5.39 -10.92
C LEU A 130 6.95 -3.85 -10.94
N PRO A 131 6.39 -3.21 -11.99
CA PRO A 131 6.25 -1.76 -12.05
C PRO A 131 5.44 -1.20 -10.89
N VAL A 132 5.86 -0.05 -10.34
CA VAL A 132 5.27 0.51 -9.10
C VAL A 132 3.83 0.98 -9.28
N GLU A 133 3.36 1.28 -10.48
CA GLU A 133 1.96 1.58 -10.78
C GLU A 133 1.00 0.45 -10.40
N TRP A 134 1.49 -0.78 -10.23
CA TRP A 134 0.73 -1.95 -9.79
C TRP A 134 0.60 -2.10 -8.26
N ASN A 135 1.27 -1.27 -7.48
CA ASN A 135 1.10 -1.25 -6.03
C ASN A 135 1.38 0.16 -5.49
N TYR A 136 0.66 1.13 -6.03
CA TYR A 136 0.81 2.53 -5.68
C TYR A 136 0.10 2.85 -4.36
N HIS A 137 0.74 3.59 -3.47
CA HIS A 137 0.14 4.03 -2.21
C HIS A 137 0.59 5.44 -1.80
N PHE A 138 -0.17 6.07 -0.89
CA PHE A 138 0.04 7.47 -0.51
C PHE A 138 1.41 7.76 0.12
N GLN A 139 2.00 6.79 0.81
CA GLN A 139 3.33 6.98 1.41
C GLN A 139 4.42 7.22 0.37
N PHE A 140 4.22 6.74 -0.85
CA PHE A 140 5.09 7.05 -1.97
C PHE A 140 5.13 8.55 -2.28
N GLU A 141 3.98 9.25 -2.24
CA GLU A 141 3.91 10.68 -2.45
C GLU A 141 4.69 11.50 -1.41
N LEU A 142 4.75 11.03 -0.17
CA LEU A 142 5.48 11.71 0.90
C LEU A 142 7.00 11.63 0.73
N GLY A 143 7.48 10.55 0.10
CA GLY A 143 8.91 10.29 -0.07
C GLY A 143 9.49 10.70 -1.43
N LYS A 144 8.67 11.11 -2.38
CA LYS A 144 9.06 11.20 -3.81
C LYS A 144 10.32 12.04 -4.09
N ASN A 145 10.42 13.23 -3.53
CA ASN A 145 11.55 14.13 -3.82
C ASN A 145 12.89 13.57 -3.37
N GLY A 146 12.91 12.85 -2.26
CA GLY A 146 14.13 12.29 -1.77
C GLY A 146 14.41 10.87 -2.31
N LEU A 147 13.38 10.15 -2.82
CA LEU A 147 13.59 8.91 -3.57
C LEU A 147 14.31 9.19 -4.90
N GLU A 148 14.01 10.30 -5.57
CA GLU A 148 14.73 10.72 -6.77
C GLU A 148 16.23 10.88 -6.51
N GLU A 149 16.60 11.59 -5.43
CA GLU A 149 17.99 11.76 -5.03
C GLU A 149 18.65 10.43 -4.62
N ALA A 150 17.94 9.61 -3.82
CA ALA A 150 18.47 8.34 -3.32
C ALA A 150 18.66 7.29 -4.44
N CYS A 151 17.84 7.35 -5.49
CA CYS A 151 17.92 6.43 -6.63
C CYS A 151 18.78 6.96 -7.76
N ALA A 152 19.19 8.25 -7.74
CA ALA A 152 19.99 8.85 -8.78
C ALA A 152 21.31 8.12 -8.98
N GLY A 153 21.61 7.69 -10.22
CA GLY A 153 22.82 6.96 -10.56
C GLY A 153 22.83 5.48 -10.16
N THR A 154 21.73 4.94 -9.63
CA THR A 154 21.56 3.51 -9.36
C THR A 154 20.70 2.84 -10.44
N GLU A 155 20.66 1.51 -10.47
CA GLU A 155 19.73 0.73 -11.30
C GLU A 155 18.24 1.02 -10.99
N PHE A 156 17.97 1.73 -9.90
CA PHE A 156 16.64 2.12 -9.43
C PHE A 156 16.23 3.54 -9.82
N ALA A 157 17.01 4.24 -10.63
CA ALA A 157 16.74 5.62 -11.06
C ALA A 157 15.37 5.80 -11.74
N GLY A 158 14.80 4.75 -12.34
CA GLY A 158 13.46 4.76 -12.94
C GLY A 158 12.30 4.68 -11.95
N VAL A 159 12.54 4.28 -10.70
CA VAL A 159 11.49 4.14 -9.67
C VAL A 159 10.88 5.49 -9.28
N SER A 160 11.62 6.57 -9.48
CA SER A 160 11.20 7.95 -9.16
C SER A 160 10.36 8.62 -10.25
N ASN A 161 10.45 8.17 -11.51
CA ASN A 161 9.82 8.84 -12.66
C ASN A 161 8.30 8.59 -12.81
N ILE A 162 7.69 7.80 -11.95
CA ILE A 162 6.29 7.37 -12.06
C ILE A 162 5.29 8.51 -11.84
N HIS A 163 5.71 9.58 -11.17
CA HIS A 163 4.85 10.73 -10.89
C HIS A 163 4.57 11.66 -12.06
N ALA A 164 5.37 11.59 -13.10
CA ALA A 164 5.19 12.47 -14.27
C ALA A 164 3.93 12.14 -15.09
N THR A 165 3.33 10.95 -14.91
CA THR A 165 2.28 10.44 -15.80
C THR A 165 0.93 10.15 -15.13
N CYS A 166 0.77 10.26 -13.80
CA CYS A 166 -0.50 10.02 -13.09
C CYS A 166 -1.24 8.71 -13.45
N SER A 167 -0.55 7.66 -13.86
CA SER A 167 -1.17 6.43 -14.36
C SER A 167 -0.89 5.24 -13.43
N TRP A 168 -1.36 5.33 -12.19
CA TRP A 168 -1.44 4.16 -11.32
C TRP A 168 -2.49 3.19 -11.85
N LYS A 169 -2.11 1.94 -11.93
CA LYS A 169 -2.96 0.83 -12.37
C LYS A 169 -3.69 0.19 -11.20
N LEU A 170 -3.07 0.21 -10.01
CA LEU A 170 -3.66 -0.26 -8.78
C LEU A 170 -3.23 0.65 -7.61
N PHE A 171 -4.21 1.14 -6.86
CA PHE A 171 -3.99 1.88 -5.63
C PHE A 171 -4.17 0.98 -4.42
N HIS A 172 -3.18 0.93 -3.53
CA HIS A 172 -3.17 0.13 -2.33
C HIS A 172 -3.25 1.03 -1.10
N MET A 173 -4.28 0.88 -0.30
CA MET A 173 -4.51 1.66 0.92
C MET A 173 -3.79 1.03 2.12
N ILE A 174 -2.45 0.98 2.06
CA ILE A 174 -1.64 0.41 3.14
C ILE A 174 -1.81 1.18 4.45
N GLY A 175 -1.47 0.53 5.58
CA GLY A 175 -1.54 1.15 6.90
C GLY A 175 -2.93 1.10 7.55
N SER A 176 -3.12 1.86 8.61
CA SER A 176 -4.33 1.82 9.47
C SER A 176 -5.45 2.75 9.03
N LYS A 177 -5.20 3.72 8.14
CA LYS A 177 -6.15 4.77 7.76
C LYS A 177 -7.01 4.36 6.57
N LYS A 178 -7.89 3.39 6.81
CA LYS A 178 -8.77 2.86 5.78
C LYS A 178 -9.98 3.78 5.52
N PRO A 179 -10.41 3.97 4.26
CA PRO A 179 -11.51 4.88 3.90
C PRO A 179 -12.88 4.44 4.45
N TRP A 180 -13.06 3.17 4.78
CA TRP A 180 -14.27 2.62 5.42
C TRP A 180 -14.24 2.65 6.95
N LEU A 181 -13.13 3.06 7.55
CA LEU A 181 -13.06 3.37 8.97
C LEU A 181 -13.52 4.80 9.21
N PHE A 182 -13.67 5.18 10.50
CA PHE A 182 -14.15 6.50 10.86
C PHE A 182 -13.26 7.61 10.25
N PRO A 183 -13.87 8.71 9.72
CA PRO A 183 -13.13 9.75 9.02
C PRO A 183 -12.05 10.41 9.85
N GLU A 184 -10.86 10.52 9.25
CA GLU A 184 -9.72 11.21 9.82
C GLU A 184 -9.38 12.52 9.09
N LYS A 185 -8.75 13.45 9.81
CA LYS A 185 -8.32 14.76 9.29
C LYS A 185 -6.89 14.69 8.78
N SER A 186 -6.58 13.73 7.95
CA SER A 186 -5.27 13.54 7.34
C SER A 186 -5.34 13.54 5.82
N GLU A 187 -4.28 13.95 5.18
CA GLU A 187 -4.16 13.94 3.72
C GLU A 187 -4.28 12.51 3.17
N GLU A 188 -3.61 11.58 3.81
CA GLU A 188 -3.65 10.15 3.46
C GLU A 188 -5.09 9.60 3.47
N TYR A 189 -5.87 9.91 4.52
CA TYR A 189 -7.27 9.48 4.57
C TYR A 189 -8.10 10.10 3.44
N ILE A 190 -7.90 11.39 3.13
CA ILE A 190 -8.65 12.10 2.08
C ILE A 190 -8.38 11.48 0.72
N VAL A 191 -7.11 11.19 0.41
CA VAL A 191 -6.73 10.55 -0.87
C VAL A 191 -7.31 9.15 -0.94
N SER A 192 -7.14 8.32 0.09
CA SER A 192 -7.70 6.98 0.14
C SER A 192 -9.23 6.98 0.03
N ALA A 193 -9.91 7.93 0.68
CA ALA A 193 -11.35 8.10 0.57
C ALA A 193 -11.78 8.49 -0.85
N ALA A 194 -11.07 9.42 -1.50
CA ALA A 194 -11.37 9.84 -2.87
C ALA A 194 -11.23 8.69 -3.88
N VAL A 195 -10.27 7.81 -3.66
CA VAL A 195 -10.02 6.63 -4.51
C VAL A 195 -11.06 5.55 -4.29
N TRP A 196 -11.42 5.28 -3.05
CA TRP A 196 -12.21 4.09 -2.68
C TRP A 196 -13.73 4.30 -2.75
N TRP A 197 -14.25 5.43 -2.22
CA TRP A 197 -15.69 5.60 -2.04
C TRP A 197 -16.48 5.53 -3.35
N LYS A 198 -16.00 6.15 -4.42
CA LYS A 198 -16.72 6.16 -5.70
C LYS A 198 -16.88 4.76 -6.28
N PRO A 199 -15.82 3.99 -6.57
CA PRO A 199 -15.98 2.63 -7.09
C PRO A 199 -16.73 1.71 -6.11
N ALA A 200 -16.58 1.88 -4.81
CA ALA A 200 -17.31 1.09 -3.82
C ALA A 200 -18.83 1.34 -3.90
N MET A 201 -19.27 2.60 -4.06
CA MET A 201 -20.68 2.95 -4.22
C MET A 201 -21.25 2.60 -5.60
N GLU A 202 -20.43 2.52 -6.64
CA GLU A 202 -20.81 2.02 -7.96
C GLU A 202 -21.03 0.50 -7.95
N THR A 203 -20.42 -0.23 -7.00
CA THR A 203 -20.56 -1.67 -6.86
C THR A 203 -21.94 -2.02 -6.26
N ALA A 204 -22.81 -2.64 -7.06
CA ALA A 204 -24.21 -2.88 -6.70
C ALA A 204 -24.40 -3.67 -5.38
N SER A 205 -23.53 -4.64 -5.10
CA SER A 205 -23.56 -5.45 -3.86
C SER A 205 -23.10 -4.70 -2.61
N LEU A 206 -22.27 -3.68 -2.74
CA LEU A 206 -21.73 -2.91 -1.61
C LEU A 206 -22.58 -1.69 -1.27
N ARG A 207 -23.19 -1.06 -2.28
CA ARG A 207 -23.96 0.18 -2.12
C ARG A 207 -24.97 0.16 -0.97
N PRO A 208 -25.85 -0.86 -0.79
CA PRO A 208 -26.82 -0.87 0.29
C PRO A 208 -26.18 -0.83 1.69
N HIS A 209 -25.03 -1.48 1.85
CA HIS A 209 -24.30 -1.56 3.12
C HIS A 209 -23.52 -0.30 3.44
N LEU A 210 -23.08 0.44 2.44
CA LEU A 210 -22.23 1.60 2.59
C LEU A 210 -22.98 2.93 2.63
N SER A 211 -24.23 2.99 2.14
CA SER A 211 -24.99 4.23 2.04
C SER A 211 -25.19 4.92 3.41
N GLN A 212 -25.55 4.16 4.44
CA GLN A 212 -25.70 4.70 5.80
C GLN A 212 -24.36 5.21 6.35
N LEU A 213 -23.29 4.43 6.16
CA LEU A 213 -21.95 4.80 6.63
C LEU A 213 -21.45 6.09 5.95
N LEU A 214 -21.69 6.24 4.65
CA LEU A 214 -21.34 7.44 3.89
C LEU A 214 -22.09 8.67 4.42
N GLU A 215 -23.37 8.52 4.74
CA GLU A 215 -24.17 9.60 5.33
C GLU A 215 -23.65 10.00 6.72
N GLU A 216 -23.35 9.04 7.58
CA GLU A 216 -22.77 9.28 8.90
C GLU A 216 -21.42 10.03 8.79
N PHE A 217 -20.56 9.63 7.87
CA PHE A 217 -19.27 10.27 7.61
C PHE A 217 -19.44 11.71 7.10
N THR A 218 -20.38 11.91 6.18
CA THR A 218 -20.71 13.23 5.64
C THR A 218 -21.20 14.16 6.75
N GLN A 219 -22.14 13.71 7.59
CA GLN A 219 -22.67 14.47 8.71
C GLN A 219 -21.60 14.80 9.76
N TRP A 220 -20.73 13.84 10.09
CA TRP A 220 -19.60 14.07 10.98
C TRP A 220 -18.68 15.15 10.44
N THR A 221 -18.31 15.06 9.14
CA THR A 221 -17.41 16.01 8.48
C THR A 221 -18.01 17.42 8.49
N ARG A 222 -19.32 17.57 8.21
CA ARG A 222 -20.04 18.86 8.30
C ARG A 222 -20.02 19.43 9.71
N ARG A 223 -20.23 18.58 10.75
CA ARG A 223 -20.16 19.02 12.17
C ARG A 223 -18.75 19.50 12.51
N GLN A 224 -17.71 18.76 12.14
CA GLN A 224 -16.33 19.15 12.37
C GLN A 224 -15.94 20.45 11.63
N LEU A 225 -16.43 20.62 10.42
CA LEU A 225 -16.20 21.84 9.64
C LEU A 225 -16.82 23.05 10.32
N ARG A 226 -18.10 23.00 10.72
CA ARG A 226 -18.78 24.07 11.45
C ARG A 226 -18.06 24.43 12.76
N HIS A 227 -17.68 23.43 13.55
CA HIS A 227 -16.94 23.65 14.80
C HIS A 227 -15.61 24.38 14.57
N ASN A 228 -14.81 23.96 13.57
CA ASN A 228 -13.54 24.61 13.29
C ASN A 228 -13.70 26.01 12.70
N GLN A 229 -14.74 26.26 11.88
CA GLN A 229 -15.05 27.58 11.35
C GLN A 229 -15.49 28.54 12.46
N TRP A 230 -16.36 28.10 13.39
CA TRP A 230 -16.83 28.90 14.51
C TRP A 230 -15.67 29.39 15.41
N HIS A 231 -14.70 28.52 15.68
CA HIS A 231 -13.56 28.85 16.54
C HIS A 231 -12.38 29.52 15.82
N LEU A 232 -12.42 29.69 14.50
CA LEU A 232 -11.32 30.30 13.74
C LEU A 232 -11.02 31.74 14.19
N PRO A 233 -12.01 32.63 14.40
CA PRO A 233 -11.77 34.00 14.82
C PRO A 233 -11.09 34.15 16.19
N PHE A 234 -11.22 33.14 17.05
CA PHE A 234 -10.63 33.12 18.40
C PHE A 234 -9.25 32.45 18.46
N SER A 235 -8.63 32.17 17.30
CA SER A 235 -7.34 31.50 17.20
C SER A 235 -6.26 32.49 16.75
N PHE A 236 -5.09 32.49 17.39
CA PHE A 236 -3.98 33.40 17.09
C PHE A 236 -2.70 32.62 16.73
N GLY A 237 -1.83 33.23 15.96
CA GLY A 237 -0.50 32.70 15.62
C GLY A 237 -0.56 31.27 15.01
N ASN A 238 0.20 30.36 15.61
CA ASN A 238 0.25 28.95 15.17
C ASN A 238 -1.10 28.23 15.29
N GLY A 239 -1.93 28.60 16.25
CA GLY A 239 -3.28 28.07 16.42
C GLY A 239 -4.17 28.39 15.22
N PHE A 240 -4.11 29.62 14.73
CA PHE A 240 -4.85 30.06 13.53
C PHE A 240 -4.44 29.29 12.28
N ARG A 241 -3.12 29.15 12.02
CA ARG A 241 -2.60 28.40 10.87
C ARG A 241 -3.03 26.94 10.89
N LYS A 242 -2.88 26.26 12.04
CA LYS A 242 -3.30 24.87 12.22
C LYS A 242 -4.80 24.68 11.98
N ARG A 243 -5.64 25.60 12.48
CA ARG A 243 -7.10 25.52 12.31
C ARG A 243 -7.52 25.82 10.88
N LYS A 244 -6.91 26.79 10.21
CA LYS A 244 -7.13 27.07 8.80
C LYS A 244 -6.78 25.87 7.90
N ALA A 245 -5.64 25.23 8.14
CA ALA A 245 -5.27 23.98 7.45
C ALA A 245 -6.30 22.88 7.66
N ARG A 246 -6.76 22.69 8.92
CA ARG A 246 -7.78 21.70 9.26
C ARG A 246 -9.13 21.96 8.56
N ILE A 247 -9.55 23.23 8.45
CA ILE A 247 -10.74 23.62 7.69
C ILE A 247 -10.60 23.24 6.22
N ASN A 248 -9.45 23.49 5.62
CA ASN A 248 -9.20 23.14 4.20
C ASN A 248 -9.26 21.64 3.97
N LEU A 249 -8.67 20.84 4.85
CA LEU A 249 -8.74 19.37 4.79
C LEU A 249 -10.19 18.87 4.90
N LEU A 250 -10.97 19.39 5.87
CA LEU A 250 -12.38 19.02 6.04
C LEU A 250 -13.24 19.41 4.84
N LYS A 251 -12.98 20.55 4.19
CA LYS A 251 -13.67 20.94 2.94
C LYS A 251 -13.36 20.00 1.79
N ARG A 252 -12.11 19.52 1.69
CA ARG A 252 -11.72 18.52 0.68
C ARG A 252 -12.41 17.19 0.94
N LEU A 253 -12.39 16.71 2.18
CA LEU A 253 -13.04 15.48 2.58
C LEU A 253 -14.56 15.52 2.33
N LEU A 254 -15.22 16.64 2.67
CA LEU A 254 -16.63 16.82 2.39
C LEU A 254 -16.96 16.72 0.90
N ARG A 255 -16.14 17.34 0.03
CA ARG A 255 -16.31 17.22 -1.43
C ARG A 255 -16.17 15.78 -1.92
N VAL A 256 -15.30 14.98 -1.31
CA VAL A 256 -15.19 13.54 -1.63
C VAL A 256 -16.50 12.83 -1.31
N PHE A 257 -17.05 13.03 -0.12
CA PHE A 257 -18.29 12.34 0.30
C PHE A 257 -19.55 12.83 -0.43
N GLU A 258 -19.61 14.11 -0.78
CA GLU A 258 -20.74 14.68 -1.54
C GLU A 258 -20.65 14.43 -3.05
N GLY A 259 -19.48 14.03 -3.56
CA GLY A 259 -19.25 13.70 -4.96
C GLY A 259 -19.46 12.25 -5.34
N VAL A 260 -19.85 11.41 -4.37
CA VAL A 260 -20.12 9.98 -4.52
C VAL A 260 -21.63 9.75 -4.69
#